data_31ea60bee484ed4eb59d7841d3093221
#
_entry.id   31ea60bee484ed4eb59d7841d3093221
#
_cell.length_a   1.000
_cell.length_b   1.000
_cell.length_c   1.000
_cell.angle_alpha   90.00
_cell.angle_beta   90.00
_cell.angle_gamma   90.00
#
_symmetry.space_group_name_H-M   'P 1'
#
loop_
_entity.id
_entity.type
_entity.pdbx_description
1 polymer ?
#
loop_
_entity_poly.entity_id
_entity_poly.type
_entity_poly.pdbx_seq_one_letter_code
_entity_poly.pdbx_strand_id
1 'polypeptide(L)'
;MKSISRLPRISKAEAVLILITMLWGGTFLLVQHAMTVSGPMFFVGLRFAAAALIVALFSLKVLRGLTFLELKAGVFIGTSIMLGYGLQTVGLQTIPSSQSAFITAFYVPCVPLLQWLVLGRRPGLMPTLGIILAFTGLMLVSGSQGAVLNLSSGEIMTLISTVAIAAEIIMISAYAGKVDVRRVTVVQLATASILAFLMIVPIQERLPDFSWLLVVSAVGLGLMSAAIQIAMNWAQKSVSPTRATVIYAGEPVWAGVVGRLAGERLPDIALLGAALIVAGVIVSEMKRHSVAGEFVTGDEASLDEDGLRKVE
;
A
#
# COMPACT_ATOMS: atom_id res chain seq x y z
N MET A 1 -36.88 -8.04 -22.51
CA MET A 1 -36.33 -6.85 -21.82
C MET A 1 -35.10 -7.32 -21.07
N LYS A 2 -33.90 -6.98 -21.55
CA LYS A 2 -32.64 -7.31 -20.87
C LYS A 2 -32.52 -6.44 -19.63
N SER A 3 -32.37 -7.09 -18.47
CA SER A 3 -32.11 -6.43 -17.20
C SER A 3 -30.85 -5.54 -17.35
N ILE A 4 -31.01 -4.23 -17.18
CA ILE A 4 -29.93 -3.29 -17.10
C ILE A 4 -29.15 -3.69 -15.84
N SER A 5 -27.95 -4.24 -16.00
CA SER A 5 -27.04 -4.59 -14.92
C SER A 5 -26.80 -3.33 -14.09
N ARG A 6 -27.33 -3.33 -12.87
CA ARG A 6 -27.05 -2.25 -11.89
C ARG A 6 -25.53 -2.20 -11.70
N LEU A 7 -24.94 -1.05 -11.98
CA LEU A 7 -23.53 -0.80 -11.64
C LEU A 7 -23.29 -1.24 -10.18
N PRO A 8 -22.20 -1.96 -9.89
CA PRO A 8 -21.91 -2.40 -8.55
C PRO A 8 -21.85 -1.18 -7.63
N ARG A 9 -22.70 -1.15 -6.60
CA ARG A 9 -22.69 -0.07 -5.61
C ARG A 9 -21.37 -0.13 -4.85
N ILE A 10 -20.62 0.97 -4.86
CA ILE A 10 -19.41 1.15 -4.06
C ILE A 10 -19.79 0.96 -2.59
N SER A 11 -19.14 0.04 -1.90
CA SER A 11 -19.34 -0.18 -0.47
C SER A 11 -18.73 0.96 0.34
N LYS A 12 -19.19 1.13 1.60
CA LYS A 12 -18.61 2.14 2.50
C LYS A 12 -17.09 1.93 2.70
N ALA A 13 -16.64 0.68 2.78
CA ALA A 13 -15.24 0.33 2.92
C ALA A 13 -14.43 0.76 1.69
N GLU A 14 -14.94 0.52 0.49
CA GLU A 14 -14.29 0.95 -0.76
C GLU A 14 -14.25 2.48 -0.88
N ALA A 15 -15.33 3.17 -0.51
CA ALA A 15 -15.35 4.63 -0.53
C ALA A 15 -14.28 5.22 0.43
N VAL A 16 -14.10 4.63 1.61
CA VAL A 16 -13.04 5.02 2.55
C VAL A 16 -11.66 4.75 1.94
N LEU A 17 -11.44 3.60 1.30
CA LEU A 17 -10.16 3.30 0.63
C LEU A 17 -9.88 4.29 -0.52
N ILE A 18 -10.88 4.70 -1.30
CA ILE A 18 -10.73 5.72 -2.34
C ILE A 18 -10.31 7.06 -1.70
N LEU A 19 -10.94 7.46 -0.60
CA LEU A 19 -10.59 8.70 0.09
C LEU A 19 -9.16 8.69 0.61
N ILE A 20 -8.70 7.57 1.19
CA ILE A 20 -7.32 7.49 1.69
C ILE A 20 -6.27 7.51 0.57
N THR A 21 -6.58 7.06 -0.66
CA THR A 21 -5.63 7.19 -1.77
C THR A 21 -5.34 8.65 -2.13
N MET A 22 -6.34 9.52 -2.01
CA MET A 22 -6.16 10.96 -2.21
C MET A 22 -5.21 11.55 -1.16
N LEU A 23 -5.43 11.20 0.11
CA LEU A 23 -4.54 11.63 1.20
C LEU A 23 -3.13 11.08 0.98
N TRP A 24 -3.02 9.81 0.63
CA TRP A 24 -1.75 9.11 0.46
C TRP A 24 -0.92 9.71 -0.69
N GLY A 25 -1.54 9.94 -1.86
CA GLY A 25 -0.88 10.61 -2.98
C GLY A 25 -0.30 11.98 -2.62
N GLY A 26 -1.00 12.76 -1.80
CA GLY A 26 -0.51 14.05 -1.29
C GLY A 26 0.67 13.92 -0.32
N THR A 27 0.84 12.77 0.35
CA THR A 27 1.95 12.60 1.31
C THR A 27 3.32 12.59 0.65
N PHE A 28 3.45 12.16 -0.60
CA PHE A 28 4.75 12.10 -1.30
C PHE A 28 5.45 13.45 -1.34
N LEU A 29 4.72 14.48 -1.76
CA LEU A 29 5.27 15.85 -1.82
C LEU A 29 5.64 16.38 -0.44
N LEU A 30 4.79 16.13 0.57
CA LEU A 30 5.04 16.56 1.94
C LEU A 30 6.27 15.85 2.55
N VAL A 31 6.43 14.55 2.29
CA VAL A 31 7.63 13.78 2.70
C VAL A 31 8.87 14.32 2.00
N GLN A 32 8.81 14.55 0.70
CA GLN A 32 9.94 15.11 -0.05
C GLN A 32 10.36 16.48 0.52
N HIS A 33 9.39 17.33 0.85
CA HIS A 33 9.69 18.63 1.47
C HIS A 33 10.31 18.49 2.85
N ALA A 34 9.88 17.51 3.67
CA ALA A 34 10.48 17.25 4.97
C ALA A 34 11.94 16.77 4.87
N MET A 35 12.33 16.15 3.75
CA MET A 35 13.72 15.71 3.52
C MET A 35 14.70 16.87 3.36
N THR A 36 14.23 18.10 3.21
CA THR A 36 15.10 19.29 3.20
C THR A 36 15.65 19.63 4.59
N VAL A 37 15.03 19.11 5.66
CA VAL A 37 15.37 19.46 7.07
C VAL A 37 15.62 18.21 7.93
N SER A 38 15.51 17.00 7.39
CA SER A 38 15.69 15.76 8.15
C SER A 38 16.22 14.64 7.27
N GLY A 39 16.95 13.71 7.89
CA GLY A 39 17.25 12.43 7.28
C GLY A 39 16.01 11.51 7.23
N PRO A 40 16.03 10.50 6.33
CA PRO A 40 14.87 9.66 6.05
C PRO A 40 14.43 8.80 7.24
N MET A 41 15.35 8.16 7.94
CA MET A 41 15.00 7.25 9.03
C MET A 41 14.51 7.99 10.26
N PHE A 42 15.16 9.11 10.60
CA PHE A 42 14.71 9.96 11.69
C PHE A 42 13.29 10.48 11.44
N PHE A 43 13.02 10.96 10.22
CA PHE A 43 11.72 11.47 9.85
C PHE A 43 10.63 10.37 9.89
N VAL A 44 10.91 9.20 9.31
CA VAL A 44 10.00 8.04 9.34
C VAL A 44 9.73 7.61 10.79
N GLY A 45 10.78 7.56 11.63
CA GLY A 45 10.65 7.26 13.03
C GLY A 45 9.74 8.26 13.77
N LEU A 46 9.95 9.55 13.58
CA LEU A 46 9.17 10.61 14.21
C LEU A 46 7.71 10.64 13.72
N ARG A 47 7.49 10.48 12.40
CA ARG A 47 6.16 10.38 11.78
C ARG A 47 5.34 9.24 12.37
N PHE A 48 5.92 8.04 12.45
CA PHE A 48 5.21 6.88 12.97
C PHE A 48 5.13 6.86 14.49
N ALA A 49 6.06 7.50 15.22
CA ALA A 49 5.89 7.75 16.65
C ALA A 49 4.66 8.64 16.91
N ALA A 50 4.53 9.74 16.18
CA ALA A 50 3.36 10.62 16.29
C ALA A 50 2.08 9.86 15.95
N ALA A 51 2.07 9.06 14.87
CA ALA A 51 0.93 8.24 14.49
C ALA A 51 0.55 7.22 15.57
N ALA A 52 1.53 6.48 16.11
CA ALA A 52 1.33 5.50 17.17
C ALA A 52 0.76 6.13 18.44
N LEU A 53 1.31 7.29 18.87
CA LEU A 53 0.83 8.04 20.02
C LEU A 53 -0.62 8.51 19.83
N ILE A 54 -0.96 9.06 18.66
CA ILE A 54 -2.32 9.50 18.36
C ILE A 54 -3.29 8.32 18.49
N VAL A 55 -3.01 7.19 17.82
CA VAL A 55 -3.91 6.01 17.89
C VAL A 55 -3.96 5.44 19.31
N ALA A 56 -2.83 5.40 20.02
CA ALA A 56 -2.76 4.90 21.39
C ALA A 56 -3.61 5.74 22.36
N LEU A 57 -3.56 7.07 22.26
CA LEU A 57 -4.35 7.97 23.10
C LEU A 57 -5.86 7.71 23.00
N PHE A 58 -6.35 7.47 21.78
CA PHE A 58 -7.77 7.12 21.53
C PHE A 58 -8.09 5.64 21.81
N SER A 59 -7.10 4.82 22.15
CA SER A 59 -7.25 3.37 22.29
C SER A 59 -6.82 2.82 23.66
N LEU A 60 -6.49 3.67 24.64
CA LEU A 60 -5.93 3.28 25.96
C LEU A 60 -6.71 2.16 26.65
N LYS A 61 -8.04 2.24 26.63
CA LYS A 61 -8.91 1.22 27.26
C LYS A 61 -8.82 -0.13 26.52
N VAL A 62 -8.71 -0.09 25.20
CA VAL A 62 -8.70 -1.28 24.34
C VAL A 62 -7.32 -1.96 24.39
N LEU A 63 -6.25 -1.19 24.54
CA LEU A 63 -4.87 -1.71 24.61
C LEU A 63 -4.62 -2.65 25.81
N ARG A 64 -5.37 -2.50 26.90
CA ARG A 64 -5.25 -3.40 28.07
C ARG A 64 -5.53 -4.87 27.75
N GLY A 65 -6.26 -5.15 26.66
CA GLY A 65 -6.55 -6.50 26.19
C GLY A 65 -5.65 -6.95 25.02
N LEU A 66 -4.46 -6.38 24.85
CA LEU A 66 -3.52 -6.75 23.79
C LEU A 66 -3.18 -8.24 23.87
N THR A 67 -3.37 -8.97 22.78
CA THR A 67 -3.09 -10.40 22.67
C THR A 67 -1.74 -10.64 21.98
N PHE A 68 -1.16 -11.83 22.20
CA PHE A 68 0.08 -12.21 21.52
C PHE A 68 -0.08 -12.26 19.98
N LEU A 69 -1.27 -12.65 19.49
CA LEU A 69 -1.56 -12.63 18.05
C LEU A 69 -1.51 -11.21 17.49
N GLU A 70 -2.08 -10.23 18.18
CA GLU A 70 -2.08 -8.82 17.78
C GLU A 70 -0.67 -8.22 17.85
N LEU A 71 0.11 -8.58 18.87
CA LEU A 71 1.52 -8.21 18.97
C LEU A 71 2.32 -8.76 17.77
N LYS A 72 2.20 -10.06 17.52
CA LYS A 72 2.87 -10.72 16.38
C LYS A 72 2.47 -10.08 15.05
N ALA A 73 1.17 -9.91 14.80
CA ALA A 73 0.66 -9.30 13.58
C ALA A 73 1.19 -7.87 13.41
N GLY A 74 1.12 -7.05 14.47
CA GLY A 74 1.58 -5.67 14.46
C GLY A 74 3.08 -5.56 14.22
N VAL A 75 3.90 -6.45 14.78
CA VAL A 75 5.36 -6.46 14.55
C VAL A 75 5.67 -6.79 13.09
N PHE A 76 5.07 -7.81 12.50
CA PHE A 76 5.33 -8.15 11.10
C PHE A 76 4.85 -7.06 10.13
N ILE A 77 3.64 -6.54 10.33
CA ILE A 77 3.11 -5.44 9.51
C ILE A 77 3.97 -4.19 9.70
N GLY A 78 4.33 -3.84 10.94
CA GLY A 78 5.16 -2.68 11.24
C GLY A 78 6.57 -2.75 10.66
N THR A 79 7.15 -3.94 10.59
CA THR A 79 8.44 -4.17 9.91
C THR A 79 8.31 -3.90 8.41
N SER A 80 7.23 -4.35 7.77
CA SER A 80 6.98 -4.06 6.35
C SER A 80 6.70 -2.58 6.11
N ILE A 81 5.99 -1.91 7.02
CA ILE A 81 5.77 -0.46 6.98
C ILE A 81 7.13 0.26 7.03
N MET A 82 8.00 -0.09 7.99
CA MET A 82 9.32 0.55 8.10
C MET A 82 10.15 0.34 6.83
N LEU A 83 10.22 -0.87 6.30
CA LEU A 83 10.97 -1.15 5.07
C LEU A 83 10.36 -0.42 3.86
N GLY A 84 9.04 -0.46 3.71
CA GLY A 84 8.33 0.21 2.62
C GLY A 84 8.53 1.72 2.66
N TYR A 85 8.11 2.36 3.73
CA TYR A 85 8.18 3.82 3.85
C TYR A 85 9.61 4.33 4.03
N GLY A 86 10.48 3.57 4.71
CA GLY A 86 11.90 3.92 4.88
C GLY A 86 12.62 3.99 3.53
N LEU A 87 12.57 2.91 2.75
CA LEU A 87 13.22 2.86 1.43
C LEU A 87 12.59 3.87 0.45
N GLN A 88 11.27 4.04 0.47
CA GLN A 88 10.58 5.05 -0.33
C GLN A 88 11.05 6.47 0.04
N THR A 89 11.19 6.77 1.35
CA THR A 89 11.66 8.07 1.82
C THR A 89 13.12 8.32 1.44
N VAL A 90 13.97 7.29 1.47
CA VAL A 90 15.34 7.37 0.92
C VAL A 90 15.29 7.71 -0.57
N GLY A 91 14.43 7.07 -1.34
CA GLY A 91 14.24 7.36 -2.77
C GLY A 91 13.84 8.80 -3.03
N LEU A 92 12.92 9.34 -2.23
CA LEU A 92 12.40 10.72 -2.35
C LEU A 92 13.46 11.81 -2.10
N GLN A 93 14.64 11.48 -1.61
CA GLN A 93 15.75 12.44 -1.52
C GLN A 93 16.33 12.79 -2.89
N THR A 94 16.18 11.92 -3.89
CA THR A 94 16.88 12.04 -5.18
C THR A 94 15.96 12.03 -6.41
N ILE A 95 14.69 11.64 -6.25
CA ILE A 95 13.71 11.63 -7.35
C ILE A 95 12.47 12.48 -7.01
N PRO A 96 11.77 13.04 -8.02
CA PRO A 96 10.54 13.79 -7.82
C PRO A 96 9.44 12.99 -7.13
N SER A 97 8.57 13.67 -6.40
CA SER A 97 7.49 13.04 -5.63
C SER A 97 6.51 12.26 -6.53
N SER A 98 6.14 12.83 -7.66
CA SER A 98 5.28 12.17 -8.65
C SER A 98 5.95 10.94 -9.27
N GLN A 99 7.25 11.01 -9.59
CA GLN A 99 7.99 9.85 -10.10
C GLN A 99 8.05 8.72 -9.08
N SER A 100 8.35 9.03 -7.81
CA SER A 100 8.34 8.06 -6.73
C SER A 100 6.98 7.38 -6.59
N ALA A 101 5.88 8.13 -6.67
CA ALA A 101 4.53 7.59 -6.60
C ALA A 101 4.20 6.63 -7.75
N PHE A 102 4.62 6.96 -9.00
CA PHE A 102 4.42 6.06 -10.14
C PHE A 102 5.22 4.77 -9.99
N ILE A 103 6.49 4.85 -9.56
CA ILE A 103 7.30 3.66 -9.29
C ILE A 103 6.69 2.83 -8.14
N THR A 104 6.20 3.50 -7.09
CA THR A 104 5.56 2.82 -5.95
C THR A 104 4.35 2.00 -6.40
N ALA A 105 3.57 2.44 -7.40
CA ALA A 105 2.43 1.68 -7.92
C ALA A 105 2.80 0.25 -8.37
N PHE A 106 4.09 -0.04 -8.54
CA PHE A 106 4.57 -1.38 -8.83
C PHE A 106 4.26 -2.41 -7.73
N TYR A 107 3.89 -1.96 -6.50
CA TYR A 107 3.41 -2.88 -5.47
C TYR A 107 2.17 -3.66 -5.92
N VAL A 108 1.36 -3.11 -6.82
CA VAL A 108 0.13 -3.78 -7.31
C VAL A 108 0.43 -5.09 -8.03
N PRO A 109 1.29 -5.14 -9.07
CA PRO A 109 1.71 -6.41 -9.65
C PRO A 109 2.58 -7.26 -8.69
N CYS A 110 3.24 -6.67 -7.69
CA CYS A 110 3.97 -7.44 -6.70
C CYS A 110 3.05 -8.29 -5.81
N VAL A 111 1.83 -7.86 -5.52
CA VAL A 111 0.88 -8.63 -4.69
C VAL A 111 0.59 -10.02 -5.28
N PRO A 112 0.16 -10.21 -6.53
CA PRO A 112 -0.05 -11.54 -7.10
C PRO A 112 1.27 -12.34 -7.24
N LEU A 113 2.41 -11.68 -7.47
CA LEU A 113 3.71 -12.34 -7.51
C LEU A 113 4.10 -12.91 -6.14
N LEU A 114 3.95 -12.12 -5.07
CA LEU A 114 4.20 -12.60 -3.71
C LEU A 114 3.23 -13.71 -3.30
N GLN A 115 1.95 -13.60 -3.68
CA GLN A 115 0.98 -14.67 -3.45
C GLN A 115 1.39 -15.96 -4.18
N TRP A 116 1.96 -15.86 -5.38
CA TRP A 116 2.48 -17.02 -6.09
C TRP A 116 3.68 -17.64 -5.37
N LEU A 117 4.66 -16.84 -4.99
CA LEU A 117 5.86 -17.31 -4.30
C LEU A 117 5.53 -17.98 -2.94
N VAL A 118 4.57 -17.41 -2.19
CA VAL A 118 4.22 -17.88 -0.85
C VAL A 118 3.17 -19.00 -0.88
N LEU A 119 2.18 -18.91 -1.77
CA LEU A 119 1.03 -19.82 -1.83
C LEU A 119 1.09 -20.81 -3.01
N GLY A 120 2.11 -20.73 -3.87
CA GLY A 120 2.28 -21.58 -5.05
C GLY A 120 1.26 -21.34 -6.19
N ARG A 121 0.41 -20.34 -6.08
CA ARG A 121 -0.64 -20.03 -7.07
C ARG A 121 -0.08 -19.14 -8.16
N ARG A 122 0.14 -19.69 -9.36
CA ARG A 122 0.67 -18.94 -10.51
C ARG A 122 -0.27 -17.81 -10.92
N PRO A 123 0.26 -16.60 -11.23
CA PRO A 123 -0.55 -15.51 -11.75
C PRO A 123 -1.17 -15.91 -13.11
N GLY A 124 -2.41 -15.53 -13.32
CA GLY A 124 -3.09 -15.75 -14.61
C GLY A 124 -2.56 -14.82 -15.70
N LEU A 125 -3.11 -14.97 -16.93
CA LEU A 125 -2.69 -14.17 -18.09
C LEU A 125 -2.82 -12.67 -17.87
N MET A 126 -3.92 -12.18 -17.26
CA MET A 126 -4.14 -10.75 -17.05
C MET A 126 -3.16 -10.11 -16.04
N PRO A 127 -2.88 -10.72 -14.88
CA PRO A 127 -1.78 -10.25 -14.02
C PRO A 127 -0.44 -10.23 -14.75
N THR A 128 -0.12 -11.22 -15.58
CA THR A 128 1.13 -11.25 -16.34
C THR A 128 1.22 -10.10 -17.34
N LEU A 129 0.15 -9.84 -18.10
CA LEU A 129 0.09 -8.69 -19.03
C LEU A 129 0.20 -7.37 -18.27
N GLY A 130 -0.47 -7.26 -17.11
CA GLY A 130 -0.38 -6.09 -16.24
C GLY A 130 1.06 -5.82 -15.76
N ILE A 131 1.79 -6.87 -15.37
CA ILE A 131 3.20 -6.76 -14.98
C ILE A 131 4.05 -6.25 -16.15
N ILE A 132 3.87 -6.78 -17.36
CA ILE A 132 4.62 -6.36 -18.56
C ILE A 132 4.35 -4.88 -18.86
N LEU A 133 3.09 -4.46 -18.84
CA LEU A 133 2.72 -3.06 -19.07
C LEU A 133 3.32 -2.13 -18.02
N ALA A 134 3.20 -2.50 -16.74
CA ALA A 134 3.74 -1.71 -15.65
C ALA A 134 5.27 -1.61 -15.72
N PHE A 135 5.97 -2.70 -16.07
CA PHE A 135 7.42 -2.70 -16.25
C PHE A 135 7.86 -1.82 -17.44
N THR A 136 7.14 -1.90 -18.57
CA THR A 136 7.39 -1.02 -19.73
C THR A 136 7.19 0.45 -19.33
N GLY A 137 6.11 0.74 -18.59
CA GLY A 137 5.85 2.07 -18.08
C GLY A 137 6.94 2.58 -17.13
N LEU A 138 7.45 1.72 -16.24
CA LEU A 138 8.56 2.04 -15.35
C LEU A 138 9.81 2.47 -16.15
N MET A 139 10.16 1.75 -17.22
CA MET A 139 11.30 2.11 -18.07
C MET A 139 11.15 3.50 -18.68
N LEU A 140 9.94 3.89 -19.09
CA LEU A 140 9.68 5.21 -19.65
C LEU A 140 9.68 6.32 -18.59
N VAL A 141 9.14 6.04 -17.38
CA VAL A 141 9.18 7.01 -16.25
C VAL A 141 10.61 7.28 -15.80
N SER A 142 11.46 6.26 -15.78
CA SER A 142 12.88 6.37 -15.39
C SER A 142 13.76 7.04 -16.46
N GLY A 143 13.21 7.40 -17.62
CA GLY A 143 13.96 8.04 -18.69
C GLY A 143 15.02 7.15 -19.33
N SER A 144 14.94 5.84 -19.14
CA SER A 144 15.87 4.86 -19.72
C SER A 144 15.75 4.86 -21.24
N GLN A 145 16.74 5.42 -21.94
CA GLN A 145 16.86 5.38 -23.40
C GLN A 145 17.65 4.12 -23.80
N GLY A 146 16.94 3.11 -24.32
CA GLY A 146 17.57 1.88 -24.82
C GLY A 146 17.27 0.63 -23.99
N ALA A 147 17.88 -0.50 -24.38
CA ALA A 147 17.65 -1.83 -23.80
C ALA A 147 18.23 -2.04 -22.39
N VAL A 148 18.90 -1.06 -21.81
CA VAL A 148 19.53 -1.14 -20.48
C VAL A 148 18.74 -0.28 -19.49
N LEU A 149 18.24 -0.92 -18.45
CA LEU A 149 17.67 -0.22 -17.27
C LEU A 149 18.80 0.54 -16.57
N ASN A 150 18.78 1.87 -16.68
CA ASN A 150 19.71 2.72 -15.97
C ASN A 150 18.97 3.46 -14.84
N LEU A 151 18.53 2.66 -13.84
CA LEU A 151 17.82 3.18 -12.68
C LEU A 151 18.78 3.92 -11.76
N SER A 152 18.39 5.10 -11.33
CA SER A 152 19.08 5.83 -10.26
C SER A 152 18.93 5.11 -8.92
N SER A 153 19.78 5.43 -7.97
CA SER A 153 19.69 4.85 -6.61
C SER A 153 18.33 5.09 -5.97
N GLY A 154 17.75 6.27 -6.16
CA GLY A 154 16.42 6.62 -5.62
C GLY A 154 15.30 5.78 -6.25
N GLU A 155 15.35 5.54 -7.55
CA GLU A 155 14.40 4.67 -8.24
C GLU A 155 14.52 3.22 -7.78
N ILE A 156 15.75 2.72 -7.59
CA ILE A 156 15.99 1.37 -7.06
C ILE A 156 15.42 1.23 -5.64
N MET A 157 15.70 2.19 -4.75
CA MET A 157 15.18 2.17 -3.38
C MET A 157 13.64 2.19 -3.36
N THR A 158 13.03 3.05 -4.18
CA THR A 158 11.57 3.11 -4.32
C THR A 158 11.02 1.81 -4.91
N LEU A 159 11.69 1.19 -5.88
CA LEU A 159 11.24 -0.09 -6.45
C LEU A 159 11.33 -1.23 -5.42
N ILE A 160 12.40 -1.31 -4.65
CA ILE A 160 12.52 -2.31 -3.57
C ILE A 160 11.43 -2.10 -2.52
N SER A 161 11.08 -0.85 -2.20
CA SER A 161 10.02 -0.53 -1.24
C SER A 161 8.66 -1.13 -1.63
N THR A 162 8.39 -1.31 -2.93
CA THR A 162 7.13 -1.87 -3.43
C THR A 162 6.87 -3.29 -2.96
N VAL A 163 7.94 -4.08 -2.79
CA VAL A 163 7.83 -5.45 -2.27
C VAL A 163 7.39 -5.44 -0.81
N ALA A 164 7.94 -4.53 0.00
CA ALA A 164 7.56 -4.38 1.40
C ALA A 164 6.12 -3.86 1.55
N ILE A 165 5.72 -2.89 0.71
CA ILE A 165 4.34 -2.39 0.67
C ILE A 165 3.36 -3.50 0.26
N ALA A 166 3.70 -4.31 -0.75
CA ALA A 166 2.88 -5.45 -1.14
C ALA A 166 2.75 -6.49 0.00
N ALA A 167 3.84 -6.75 0.72
CA ALA A 167 3.84 -7.63 1.90
C ALA A 167 2.96 -7.05 3.03
N GLU A 168 3.01 -5.75 3.29
CA GLU A 168 2.13 -5.06 4.24
C GLU A 168 0.66 -5.32 3.91
N ILE A 169 0.24 -5.08 2.67
CA ILE A 169 -1.16 -5.26 2.22
C ILE A 169 -1.62 -6.71 2.40
N ILE A 170 -0.77 -7.68 2.05
CA ILE A 170 -1.06 -9.10 2.20
C ILE A 170 -1.21 -9.47 3.69
N MET A 171 -0.31 -8.99 4.54
CA MET A 171 -0.34 -9.29 5.96
C MET A 171 -1.54 -8.64 6.66
N ILE A 172 -1.87 -7.38 6.36
CA ILE A 172 -3.10 -6.76 6.87
C ILE A 172 -4.31 -7.64 6.55
N SER A 173 -4.45 -8.12 5.31
CA SER A 173 -5.54 -9.03 4.92
C SER A 173 -5.49 -10.38 5.60
N ALA A 174 -4.31 -10.97 5.80
CA ALA A 174 -4.16 -12.28 6.43
C ALA A 174 -4.58 -12.27 7.91
N TYR A 175 -4.39 -11.14 8.59
CA TYR A 175 -4.80 -10.93 9.98
C TYR A 175 -6.17 -10.25 10.11
N ALA A 176 -6.76 -9.73 9.01
CA ALA A 176 -8.05 -9.09 9.02
C ALA A 176 -9.15 -9.99 9.62
N GLY A 177 -9.98 -9.42 10.50
CA GLY A 177 -11.02 -10.17 11.22
C GLY A 177 -10.54 -11.01 12.41
N LYS A 178 -9.22 -11.27 12.53
CA LYS A 178 -8.64 -12.05 13.64
C LYS A 178 -8.08 -11.20 14.77
N VAL A 179 -7.90 -9.91 14.52
CA VAL A 179 -7.27 -8.93 15.42
C VAL A 179 -8.16 -7.70 15.60
N ASP A 180 -8.01 -7.02 16.74
CA ASP A 180 -8.62 -5.70 16.93
C ASP A 180 -7.85 -4.64 16.14
N VAL A 181 -8.56 -3.86 15.33
CA VAL A 181 -7.96 -2.85 14.43
C VAL A 181 -7.11 -1.84 15.19
N ARG A 182 -7.57 -1.37 16.35
CA ARG A 182 -6.85 -0.33 17.11
C ARG A 182 -5.58 -0.88 17.73
N ARG A 183 -5.65 -2.09 18.31
CA ARG A 183 -4.49 -2.73 18.96
C ARG A 183 -3.41 -3.02 17.94
N VAL A 184 -3.75 -3.67 16.82
CA VAL A 184 -2.77 -3.98 15.78
C VAL A 184 -2.19 -2.70 15.15
N THR A 185 -3.01 -1.66 14.94
CA THR A 185 -2.53 -0.39 14.38
C THR A 185 -1.53 0.30 15.31
N VAL A 186 -1.77 0.32 16.62
CA VAL A 186 -0.77 0.89 17.56
C VAL A 186 0.53 0.11 17.51
N VAL A 187 0.48 -1.22 17.55
CA VAL A 187 1.69 -2.06 17.53
C VAL A 187 2.47 -1.89 16.23
N GLN A 188 1.80 -1.92 15.07
CA GLN A 188 2.48 -1.81 13.77
C GLN A 188 3.15 -0.43 13.59
N LEU A 189 2.49 0.66 14.00
CA LEU A 189 3.05 2.01 13.92
C LEU A 189 4.20 2.21 14.92
N ALA A 190 4.06 1.71 16.14
CA ALA A 190 5.13 1.73 17.13
C ALA A 190 6.35 0.91 16.67
N THR A 191 6.12 -0.28 16.09
CA THR A 191 7.19 -1.12 15.53
C THR A 191 7.90 -0.40 14.38
N ALA A 192 7.15 0.20 13.46
CA ALA A 192 7.73 0.94 12.35
C ALA A 192 8.60 2.11 12.84
N SER A 193 8.12 2.85 13.84
CA SER A 193 8.87 3.95 14.48
C SER A 193 10.15 3.46 15.14
N ILE A 194 10.06 2.45 16.00
CA ILE A 194 11.22 1.91 16.73
C ILE A 194 12.29 1.41 15.75
N LEU A 195 11.88 0.63 14.76
CA LEU A 195 12.82 0.09 13.77
C LEU A 195 13.47 1.19 12.93
N ALA A 196 12.73 2.24 12.56
CA ALA A 196 13.28 3.37 11.83
C ALA A 196 14.34 4.11 12.68
N PHE A 197 14.07 4.38 13.96
CA PHE A 197 15.05 4.98 14.86
C PHE A 197 16.27 4.07 15.08
N LEU A 198 16.11 2.75 15.18
CA LEU A 198 17.22 1.82 15.30
C LEU A 198 18.12 1.80 14.05
N MET A 199 17.57 2.12 12.87
CA MET A 199 18.33 2.19 11.64
C MET A 199 19.23 3.44 11.50
N ILE A 200 19.00 4.48 12.28
CA ILE A 200 19.80 5.72 12.23
C ILE A 200 21.28 5.43 12.46
N VAL A 201 21.60 4.60 13.45
CA VAL A 201 22.99 4.29 13.81
C VAL A 201 23.72 3.49 12.73
N PRO A 202 23.20 2.35 12.23
CA PRO A 202 23.89 1.56 11.20
C PRO A 202 24.07 2.30 9.87
N ILE A 203 23.16 3.20 9.49
CA ILE A 203 23.29 3.99 8.25
C ILE A 203 24.03 5.32 8.47
N GLN A 204 24.47 5.59 9.69
CA GLN A 204 25.20 6.81 10.09
C GLN A 204 24.45 8.10 9.72
N GLU A 205 23.11 8.07 9.82
CA GLU A 205 22.29 9.25 9.57
C GLU A 205 22.53 10.33 10.62
N ARG A 206 22.73 11.56 10.19
CA ARG A 206 22.87 12.70 11.09
C ARG A 206 21.54 13.08 11.71
N LEU A 207 21.52 13.29 13.01
CA LEU A 207 20.35 13.84 13.68
C LEU A 207 20.10 15.26 13.18
N PRO A 208 18.86 15.59 12.79
CA PRO A 208 18.53 16.93 12.31
C PRO A 208 18.54 17.95 13.44
N ASP A 209 18.85 19.19 13.11
CA ASP A 209 18.61 20.32 14.00
C ASP A 209 17.11 20.53 14.22
N PHE A 210 16.77 21.15 15.34
CA PHE A 210 15.37 21.48 15.61
C PHE A 210 14.81 22.40 14.55
N SER A 211 13.66 22.00 13.98
CA SER A 211 12.92 22.79 12.98
C SER A 211 11.42 22.65 13.20
N TRP A 212 10.71 23.77 13.22
CA TRP A 212 9.24 23.75 13.21
C TRP A 212 8.66 23.06 11.98
N LEU A 213 9.33 23.17 10.83
CA LEU A 213 8.93 22.45 9.62
C LEU A 213 8.97 20.94 9.86
N LEU A 214 10.02 20.44 10.51
CA LEU A 214 10.15 19.03 10.86
C LEU A 214 9.01 18.58 11.78
N VAL A 215 8.74 19.32 12.85
CA VAL A 215 7.70 18.98 13.83
C VAL A 215 6.30 18.98 13.19
N VAL A 216 5.95 20.04 12.45
CA VAL A 216 4.64 20.17 11.80
C VAL A 216 4.46 19.09 10.73
N SER A 217 5.50 18.81 9.93
CA SER A 217 5.46 17.75 8.92
C SER A 217 5.32 16.37 9.55
N ALA A 218 6.09 16.07 10.61
CA ALA A 218 6.04 14.76 11.26
C ALA A 218 4.70 14.52 11.96
N VAL A 219 4.16 15.53 12.68
CA VAL A 219 2.86 15.41 13.36
C VAL A 219 1.71 15.36 12.36
N GLY A 220 1.72 16.25 11.35
CA GLY A 220 0.69 16.28 10.30
C GLY A 220 0.65 14.99 9.49
N LEU A 221 1.81 14.51 9.00
CA LEU A 221 1.92 13.24 8.31
C LEU A 221 1.69 12.04 9.24
N GLY A 222 2.01 12.17 10.53
CA GLY A 222 1.67 11.19 11.56
C GLY A 222 0.16 11.01 11.70
N LEU A 223 -0.60 12.12 11.77
CA LEU A 223 -2.06 12.09 11.79
C LEU A 223 -2.64 11.44 10.53
N MET A 224 -2.14 11.82 9.35
CA MET A 224 -2.54 11.20 8.09
C MET A 224 -2.22 9.69 8.07
N SER A 225 -1.03 9.29 8.53
CA SER A 225 -0.64 7.88 8.63
C SER A 225 -1.53 7.09 9.58
N ALA A 226 -1.88 7.66 10.72
CA ALA A 226 -2.80 7.04 11.67
C ALA A 226 -4.18 6.79 11.03
N ALA A 227 -4.72 7.80 10.34
CA ALA A 227 -6.00 7.68 9.63
C ALA A 227 -5.96 6.63 8.52
N ILE A 228 -4.90 6.65 7.69
CA ILE A 228 -4.70 5.69 6.59
C ILE A 228 -4.61 4.26 7.14
N GLN A 229 -3.77 4.02 8.14
CA GLN A 229 -3.53 2.68 8.68
C GLN A 229 -4.76 2.11 9.40
N ILE A 230 -5.51 2.93 10.15
CA ILE A 230 -6.79 2.49 10.73
C ILE A 230 -7.79 2.14 9.63
N ALA A 231 -7.89 2.97 8.59
CA ALA A 231 -8.80 2.75 7.48
C ALA A 231 -8.44 1.47 6.69
N MET A 232 -7.16 1.22 6.42
CA MET A 232 -6.68 -0.01 5.76
C MET A 232 -7.03 -1.26 6.58
N ASN A 233 -6.64 -1.28 7.87
CA ASN A 233 -6.94 -2.40 8.76
C ASN A 233 -8.45 -2.65 8.92
N TRP A 234 -9.27 -1.59 8.92
CA TRP A 234 -10.71 -1.70 9.02
C TRP A 234 -11.34 -2.17 7.70
N ALA A 235 -10.99 -1.57 6.58
CA ALA A 235 -11.63 -1.85 5.30
C ALA A 235 -11.26 -3.24 4.76
N GLN A 236 -10.02 -3.69 4.97
CA GLN A 236 -9.57 -5.01 4.51
C GLN A 236 -10.19 -6.19 5.29
N LYS A 237 -11.02 -5.93 6.30
CA LYS A 237 -11.91 -6.97 6.87
C LYS A 237 -13.00 -7.41 5.89
N SER A 238 -13.44 -6.54 4.99
CA SER A 238 -14.52 -6.77 4.03
C SER A 238 -14.10 -6.60 2.57
N VAL A 239 -12.96 -5.97 2.31
CA VAL A 239 -12.39 -5.77 0.98
C VAL A 239 -11.18 -6.68 0.81
N SER A 240 -11.19 -7.52 -0.22
CA SER A 240 -10.07 -8.43 -0.51
C SER A 240 -8.78 -7.65 -0.82
N PRO A 241 -7.59 -8.24 -0.57
CA PRO A 241 -6.30 -7.58 -0.85
C PRO A 241 -6.20 -7.09 -2.29
N THR A 242 -6.62 -7.91 -3.23
CA THR A 242 -6.65 -7.61 -4.65
C THR A 242 -7.52 -6.39 -4.96
N ARG A 243 -8.73 -6.34 -4.41
CA ARG A 243 -9.65 -5.21 -4.64
C ARG A 243 -9.17 -3.94 -3.96
N ALA A 244 -8.53 -4.06 -2.80
CA ALA A 244 -7.88 -2.95 -2.12
C ALA A 244 -6.74 -2.38 -2.96
N THR A 245 -5.87 -3.24 -3.54
CA THR A 245 -4.76 -2.79 -4.40
C THR A 245 -5.23 -2.07 -5.66
N VAL A 246 -6.34 -2.48 -6.30
CA VAL A 246 -6.93 -1.73 -7.43
C VAL A 246 -7.33 -0.32 -7.00
N ILE A 247 -7.96 -0.20 -5.82
CA ILE A 247 -8.36 1.11 -5.30
C ILE A 247 -7.11 1.94 -4.99
N TYR A 248 -6.11 1.34 -4.35
CA TYR A 248 -4.84 2.01 -4.04
C TYR A 248 -4.08 2.47 -5.28
N ALA A 249 -4.28 1.84 -6.44
CA ALA A 249 -3.72 2.29 -7.71
C ALA A 249 -4.18 3.70 -8.14
N GLY A 250 -5.16 4.28 -7.48
CA GLY A 250 -5.49 5.71 -7.61
C GLY A 250 -4.46 6.65 -6.99
N GLU A 251 -3.61 6.15 -6.08
CA GLU A 251 -2.60 6.94 -5.36
C GLU A 251 -1.64 7.71 -6.30
N PRO A 252 -0.97 7.08 -7.30
CA PRO A 252 -0.06 7.79 -8.18
C PRO A 252 -0.75 8.84 -9.06
N VAL A 253 -2.04 8.68 -9.37
CA VAL A 253 -2.81 9.70 -10.09
C VAL A 253 -2.93 10.96 -9.24
N TRP A 254 -3.27 10.82 -7.96
CA TRP A 254 -3.36 11.94 -7.04
C TRP A 254 -1.99 12.57 -6.77
N ALA A 255 -0.94 11.75 -6.61
CA ALA A 255 0.43 12.25 -6.47
C ALA A 255 0.89 13.05 -7.70
N GLY A 256 0.56 12.57 -8.91
CA GLY A 256 0.84 13.30 -10.15
C GLY A 256 0.09 14.63 -10.23
N VAL A 257 -1.17 14.69 -9.82
CA VAL A 257 -1.95 15.93 -9.75
C VAL A 257 -1.32 16.90 -8.76
N VAL A 258 -1.02 16.45 -7.54
CA VAL A 258 -0.41 17.27 -6.48
C VAL A 258 0.98 17.77 -6.91
N GLY A 259 1.83 16.90 -7.45
CA GLY A 259 3.16 17.26 -7.96
C GLY A 259 3.07 18.30 -9.08
N ARG A 260 2.12 18.15 -10.02
CA ARG A 260 1.89 19.13 -11.09
C ARG A 260 1.48 20.51 -10.56
N LEU A 261 0.59 20.53 -9.57
CA LEU A 261 0.16 21.76 -8.91
C LEU A 261 1.32 22.44 -8.15
N ALA A 262 2.23 21.65 -7.61
CA ALA A 262 3.45 22.13 -6.95
C ALA A 262 4.57 22.55 -7.92
N GLY A 263 4.36 22.45 -9.24
CA GLY A 263 5.31 22.86 -10.25
C GLY A 263 6.24 21.76 -10.77
N GLU A 264 6.08 20.52 -10.36
CA GLU A 264 6.81 19.39 -10.95
C GLU A 264 6.42 19.23 -12.43
N ARG A 265 7.42 19.07 -13.29
CA ARG A 265 7.23 18.82 -14.73
C ARG A 265 7.89 17.52 -15.11
N LEU A 266 7.07 16.51 -15.33
CA LEU A 266 7.53 15.25 -15.91
C LEU A 266 7.64 15.41 -17.44
N PRO A 267 8.69 14.86 -18.08
CA PRO A 267 8.77 14.76 -19.54
C PRO A 267 7.56 14.01 -20.11
N ASP A 268 7.17 14.32 -21.37
CA ASP A 268 6.01 13.66 -22.01
C ASP A 268 6.16 12.13 -22.07
N ILE A 269 7.38 11.64 -22.27
CA ILE A 269 7.69 10.21 -22.25
C ILE A 269 7.40 9.57 -20.88
N ALA A 270 7.67 10.29 -19.78
CA ALA A 270 7.36 9.83 -18.43
C ALA A 270 5.86 9.83 -18.15
N LEU A 271 5.10 10.76 -18.74
CA LEU A 271 3.63 10.75 -18.65
C LEU A 271 3.03 9.54 -19.39
N LEU A 272 3.59 9.18 -20.55
CA LEU A 272 3.22 7.94 -21.25
C LEU A 272 3.55 6.71 -20.39
N GLY A 273 4.72 6.69 -19.76
CA GLY A 273 5.12 5.64 -18.83
C GLY A 273 4.17 5.52 -17.64
N ALA A 274 3.79 6.64 -17.04
CA ALA A 274 2.80 6.70 -15.97
C ALA A 274 1.43 6.11 -16.40
N ALA A 275 0.96 6.49 -17.60
CA ALA A 275 -0.26 5.94 -18.15
C ALA A 275 -0.18 4.42 -18.36
N LEU A 276 0.96 3.90 -18.81
CA LEU A 276 1.19 2.46 -18.97
C LEU A 276 1.22 1.72 -17.62
N ILE A 277 1.81 2.31 -16.58
CA ILE A 277 1.78 1.74 -15.21
C ILE A 277 0.33 1.62 -14.75
N VAL A 278 -0.45 2.70 -14.83
CA VAL A 278 -1.86 2.70 -14.44
C VAL A 278 -2.68 1.71 -15.27
N ALA A 279 -2.47 1.65 -16.59
CA ALA A 279 -3.12 0.67 -17.47
C ALA A 279 -2.73 -0.77 -17.09
N GLY A 280 -1.47 -1.02 -16.78
CA GLY A 280 -0.97 -2.32 -16.32
C GLY A 280 -1.63 -2.77 -15.03
N VAL A 281 -1.81 -1.86 -14.09
CA VAL A 281 -2.54 -2.10 -12.85
C VAL A 281 -4.00 -2.50 -13.14
N ILE A 282 -4.70 -1.72 -13.95
CA ILE A 282 -6.10 -2.00 -14.33
C ILE A 282 -6.21 -3.36 -15.03
N VAL A 283 -5.33 -3.64 -15.99
CA VAL A 283 -5.32 -4.91 -16.74
C VAL A 283 -5.05 -6.10 -15.83
N SER A 284 -4.14 -5.98 -14.86
CA SER A 284 -3.82 -7.05 -13.93
C SER A 284 -5.03 -7.57 -13.15
N GLU A 285 -6.04 -6.72 -12.97
CA GLU A 285 -7.20 -6.99 -12.14
C GLU A 285 -8.48 -7.38 -12.93
N MET A 286 -8.49 -7.19 -14.26
CA MET A 286 -9.73 -7.33 -15.07
C MET A 286 -10.36 -8.72 -15.08
N LYS A 287 -9.62 -9.82 -14.88
CA LYS A 287 -10.14 -11.20 -15.02
C LYS A 287 -10.57 -11.89 -13.73
N ARG A 288 -10.30 -11.33 -12.57
CA ARG A 288 -10.68 -11.97 -11.28
C ARG A 288 -12.18 -11.89 -10.97
N HIS A 289 -12.94 -11.05 -11.66
CA HIS A 289 -14.41 -10.99 -11.51
C HIS A 289 -15.17 -12.18 -12.07
N SER A 290 -14.58 -12.96 -13.01
CA SER A 290 -15.27 -14.09 -13.67
C SER A 290 -15.20 -15.40 -12.88
N VAL A 291 -14.17 -15.59 -12.05
CA VAL A 291 -13.94 -16.88 -11.34
C VAL A 291 -14.59 -16.92 -9.95
N ALA A 292 -14.88 -15.78 -9.34
CA ALA A 292 -15.56 -15.72 -8.05
C ALA A 292 -17.08 -15.99 -8.16
N GLY A 293 -17.64 -15.91 -9.37
CA GLY A 293 -19.07 -16.21 -9.64
C GLY A 293 -19.36 -17.69 -9.86
N GLU A 294 -18.35 -18.51 -10.21
CA GLU A 294 -18.54 -19.92 -10.50
C GLU A 294 -18.40 -20.86 -9.29
N PHE A 295 -17.77 -20.40 -8.21
CA PHE A 295 -17.60 -21.22 -7.00
C PHE A 295 -18.75 -21.14 -5.98
N VAL A 296 -19.75 -20.25 -6.20
CA VAL A 296 -20.91 -20.14 -5.28
C VAL A 296 -22.14 -20.87 -5.82
N THR A 297 -22.13 -21.34 -7.07
CA THR A 297 -23.28 -22.03 -7.68
C THR A 297 -23.10 -23.54 -7.84
N GLY A 298 -21.99 -24.12 -7.32
CA GLY A 298 -21.68 -25.55 -7.47
C GLY A 298 -22.07 -26.46 -6.30
N ASP A 299 -22.46 -25.92 -5.15
CA ASP A 299 -22.71 -26.72 -3.92
C ASP A 299 -24.14 -26.61 -3.35
N GLU A 300 -25.08 -25.99 -4.07
CA GLU A 300 -26.49 -25.96 -3.63
C GLU A 300 -27.46 -26.75 -4.54
N ALA A 301 -26.96 -27.68 -5.33
CA ALA A 301 -27.81 -28.53 -6.16
C ALA A 301 -27.55 -30.02 -5.89
N SER A 302 -27.83 -30.51 -4.68
CA SER A 302 -28.23 -31.90 -4.42
C SER A 302 -28.64 -32.11 -2.95
N LEU A 303 -29.72 -31.51 -2.54
CA LEU A 303 -30.56 -32.04 -1.46
C LEU A 303 -31.97 -32.13 -2.05
N ASP A 304 -32.27 -33.26 -2.69
CA ASP A 304 -33.62 -33.65 -2.99
C ASP A 304 -34.33 -34.03 -1.70
N GLU A 305 -35.55 -33.57 -1.57
CA GLU A 305 -36.57 -34.00 -0.66
C GLU A 305 -36.79 -35.50 -0.80
N ASP A 306 -36.25 -36.29 0.09
CA ASP A 306 -36.93 -37.47 0.65
C ASP A 306 -36.09 -38.12 1.74
N GLY A 307 -36.36 -37.74 2.95
CA GLY A 307 -35.90 -38.42 4.14
C GLY A 307 -36.66 -39.72 4.38
N LEU A 308 -36.20 -40.84 3.85
CA LEU A 308 -36.53 -42.15 4.40
C LEU A 308 -35.44 -43.17 4.08
N ARG A 309 -34.71 -43.59 5.12
CA ARG A 309 -33.87 -44.77 5.12
C ARG A 309 -34.70 -46.02 4.77
N LYS A 310 -34.24 -46.82 3.80
CA LYS A 310 -34.46 -48.24 3.83
C LYS A 310 -33.12 -48.95 3.93
N VAL A 311 -33.00 -49.71 4.99
CA VAL A 311 -32.01 -50.74 5.25
C VAL A 311 -32.41 -51.99 4.43
N GLU A 312 -31.49 -52.47 3.61
CA GLU A 312 -31.25 -53.89 3.37
C GLU A 312 -29.80 -54.06 2.92
#